data_d172c3c7f8a3db938634873e15d218be
#
_entry.id   d172c3c7f8a3db938634873e15d218be
#
_cell.length_a   1.000
_cell.length_b   1.000
_cell.length_c   1.000
_cell.angle_alpha   90.00
_cell.angle_beta   90.00
_cell.angle_gamma   90.00
#
_symmetry.space_group_name_H-M   'P 1'
#
loop_
_entity.id
_entity.type
_entity.pdbx_description
1 polymer ?
#
loop_
_entity_poly.entity_id
_entity_poly.type
_entity_poly.pdbx_seq_one_letter_code
_entity_poly.pdbx_strand_id
1 'polypeptide(L)'
;MSLLAIENVFDVPLPIVAAFTGILGAIIGSFLNVVIHRVPLEQSIVFPNSACPSCRTPLRAYDNIPILSFLILRGHCRSCGNPISIRYPIVEALTALLFVAVAMRDGLSYALAFDLAFVAALIALIFIDAEHMILPNVITYPGIIFAVLTRIALPYLVGPDQFDDLPGLLARMPQLPLWSVSLIGAAIGALVGGGSLWLMGFLWEKLRGVEAMGLGDVKMMFMVGAYLGWRLAVLTIFFGVFTGSFAGIAMMAKRGRNMQMMLPFGIFLGIGGIFCLFLGHRVIEWYASQF
;
A
#
# COMPACT_ATOMS: atom_id res chain seq x y z
N MET A 1 2.40 -5.64 27.99
CA MET A 1 1.06 -5.64 27.39
C MET A 1 0.57 -4.20 27.23
N SER A 2 1.29 -3.33 26.60
CA SER A 2 0.79 -2.04 26.14
C SER A 2 0.69 -2.13 24.63
N LEU A 3 -0.52 -1.99 24.09
CA LEU A 3 -0.69 -1.45 22.75
C LEU A 3 0.27 -0.27 22.69
N LEU A 4 1.28 -0.32 21.81
CA LEU A 4 2.11 0.83 21.52
C LEU A 4 1.19 1.89 20.89
N ALA A 5 0.40 2.56 21.74
CA ALA A 5 -0.28 3.77 21.36
C ALA A 5 0.84 4.78 21.16
N ILE A 6 1.13 5.09 19.92
CA ILE A 6 1.95 6.25 19.59
C ILE A 6 1.23 7.40 20.28
N GLU A 7 1.90 8.03 21.25
CA GLU A 7 1.27 9.08 22.07
C GLU A 7 0.73 10.16 21.15
N ASN A 8 -0.52 10.57 21.37
CA ASN A 8 -1.12 11.72 20.72
C ASN A 8 -0.29 12.95 21.06
N VAL A 9 0.62 13.33 20.16
CA VAL A 9 1.55 14.45 20.36
C VAL A 9 0.79 15.78 20.57
N PHE A 10 -0.49 15.84 20.20
CA PHE A 10 -1.25 17.09 20.11
C PHE A 10 -2.56 17.10 20.93
N ASP A 11 -2.79 16.19 21.87
CA ASP A 11 -3.99 16.12 22.73
C ASP A 11 -5.36 16.27 22.00
N VAL A 12 -5.42 15.97 20.71
CA VAL A 12 -6.66 16.01 19.93
C VAL A 12 -7.46 14.74 20.15
N PRO A 13 -8.77 14.84 20.49
CA PRO A 13 -9.61 13.66 20.66
C PRO A 13 -9.60 12.73 19.43
N LEU A 14 -9.35 11.44 19.66
CA LEU A 14 -9.25 10.44 18.60
C LEU A 14 -10.44 10.43 17.62
N PRO A 15 -11.71 10.62 18.04
CA PRO A 15 -12.83 10.72 17.10
C PRO A 15 -12.72 11.87 16.11
N ILE A 16 -12.12 12.99 16.51
CA ILE A 16 -11.90 14.15 15.61
C ILE A 16 -10.84 13.81 14.57
N VAL A 17 -9.72 13.20 15.01
CA VAL A 17 -8.66 12.73 14.10
C VAL A 17 -9.22 11.71 13.11
N ALA A 18 -10.00 10.73 13.58
CA ALA A 18 -10.61 9.71 12.75
C ALA A 18 -11.61 10.28 11.74
N ALA A 19 -12.46 11.23 12.15
CA ALA A 19 -13.38 11.90 11.24
C ALA A 19 -12.66 12.70 10.16
N PHE A 20 -11.64 13.47 10.54
CA PHE A 20 -10.82 14.25 9.60
C PHE A 20 -10.10 13.35 8.61
N THR A 21 -9.43 12.29 9.08
CA THR A 21 -8.71 11.35 8.23
C THR A 21 -9.64 10.54 7.35
N GLY A 22 -10.85 10.21 7.79
CA GLY A 22 -11.88 9.58 6.98
C GLY A 22 -12.32 10.45 5.80
N ILE A 23 -12.59 11.74 6.03
CA ILE A 23 -12.92 12.71 4.99
C ILE A 23 -11.72 12.86 4.03
N LEU A 24 -10.52 13.05 4.57
CA LEU A 24 -9.29 13.15 3.77
C LEU A 24 -9.09 11.89 2.93
N GLY A 25 -9.31 10.71 3.51
CA GLY A 25 -9.21 9.42 2.82
C GLY A 25 -10.20 9.29 1.67
N ALA A 26 -11.43 9.75 1.83
CA ALA A 26 -12.41 9.79 0.74
C ALA A 26 -11.95 10.72 -0.41
N ILE A 27 -11.44 11.90 -0.09
CA ILE A 27 -10.91 12.86 -1.08
C ILE A 27 -9.69 12.27 -1.81
N ILE A 28 -8.74 11.72 -1.06
CA ILE A 28 -7.56 11.05 -1.65
C ILE A 28 -7.99 9.84 -2.49
N GLY A 29 -8.95 9.03 -2.03
CA GLY A 29 -9.51 7.91 -2.79
C GLY A 29 -10.11 8.33 -4.14
N SER A 30 -10.80 9.48 -4.18
CA SER A 30 -11.29 10.06 -5.42
C SER A 30 -10.14 10.44 -6.37
N PHE A 31 -9.06 11.04 -5.82
CA PHE A 31 -7.84 11.30 -6.59
C PHE A 31 -7.15 10.01 -7.05
N LEU A 32 -7.06 8.99 -6.18
CA LEU A 32 -6.50 7.69 -6.55
C LEU A 32 -7.23 7.05 -7.73
N ASN A 33 -8.54 7.22 -7.87
CA ASN A 33 -9.26 6.76 -9.05
C ASN A 33 -8.73 7.40 -10.34
N VAL A 34 -8.32 8.67 -10.31
CA VAL A 34 -7.67 9.35 -11.45
C VAL A 34 -6.30 8.74 -11.70
N VAL A 35 -5.50 8.50 -10.66
CA VAL A 35 -4.17 7.88 -10.75
C VAL A 35 -4.29 6.47 -11.34
N ILE A 36 -5.19 5.63 -10.81
CA ILE A 36 -5.42 4.25 -11.25
C ILE A 36 -5.78 4.21 -12.75
N HIS A 37 -6.58 5.14 -13.22
CA HIS A 37 -7.01 5.16 -14.61
C HIS A 37 -5.96 5.77 -15.56
N ARG A 38 -5.30 6.87 -15.17
CA ARG A 38 -4.48 7.66 -16.09
C ARG A 38 -3.01 7.25 -16.12
N VAL A 39 -2.44 6.84 -14.98
CA VAL A 39 -1.02 6.50 -14.89
C VAL A 39 -0.64 5.33 -15.80
N PRO A 40 -1.42 4.22 -15.87
CA PRO A 40 -1.12 3.13 -16.80
C PRO A 40 -1.20 3.52 -18.29
N LEU A 41 -1.98 4.56 -18.58
CA LEU A 41 -2.16 5.09 -19.94
C LEU A 41 -1.19 6.24 -20.27
N GLU A 42 -0.23 6.53 -19.38
CA GLU A 42 0.74 7.63 -19.49
C GLU A 42 0.08 9.01 -19.67
N GLN A 43 -1.12 9.18 -19.13
CA GLN A 43 -1.87 10.43 -19.22
C GLN A 43 -1.60 11.33 -18.02
N SER A 44 -1.73 12.65 -18.22
CA SER A 44 -1.59 13.63 -17.16
C SER A 44 -2.66 13.43 -16.06
N ILE A 45 -2.21 13.36 -14.81
CA ILE A 45 -3.11 13.28 -13.64
C ILE A 45 -3.72 14.66 -13.26
N VAL A 46 -3.20 15.76 -13.85
CA VAL A 46 -3.63 17.12 -13.55
C VAL A 46 -4.66 17.61 -14.56
N PHE A 47 -4.41 17.44 -15.84
CA PHE A 47 -5.29 17.90 -16.93
C PHE A 47 -5.59 16.77 -17.92
N PRO A 48 -6.80 16.77 -18.54
CA PRO A 48 -7.97 17.62 -18.27
C PRO A 48 -8.67 17.28 -16.96
N ASN A 49 -9.61 18.14 -16.52
CA ASN A 49 -10.48 17.87 -15.38
C ASN A 49 -11.27 16.56 -15.56
N SER A 50 -11.78 16.01 -14.43
CA SER A 50 -12.58 14.80 -14.45
C SER A 50 -13.83 14.98 -15.31
N ALA A 51 -14.11 14.00 -16.19
CA ALA A 51 -15.23 14.01 -17.12
C ALA A 51 -15.86 12.61 -17.20
N CYS A 52 -17.11 12.55 -17.60
CA CYS A 52 -17.79 11.27 -17.85
C CYS A 52 -17.09 10.52 -19.00
N PRO A 53 -16.71 9.25 -18.82
CA PRO A 53 -16.03 8.49 -19.87
C PRO A 53 -16.89 8.26 -21.13
N SER A 54 -18.22 8.25 -20.97
CA SER A 54 -19.14 8.00 -22.06
C SER A 54 -19.51 9.25 -22.87
N CYS A 55 -19.89 10.35 -22.21
CA CYS A 55 -20.34 11.58 -22.91
C CYS A 55 -19.30 12.72 -22.88
N ARG A 56 -18.16 12.52 -22.20
CA ARG A 56 -17.07 13.51 -22.04
C ARG A 56 -17.50 14.84 -21.40
N THR A 57 -18.72 14.92 -20.85
CA THR A 57 -19.16 16.12 -20.10
C THR A 57 -18.31 16.27 -18.85
N PRO A 58 -17.70 17.45 -18.60
CA PRO A 58 -16.94 17.72 -17.40
C PRO A 58 -17.80 17.53 -16.14
N LEU A 59 -17.25 16.93 -15.10
CA LEU A 59 -17.92 16.76 -13.82
C LEU A 59 -17.99 18.11 -13.09
N ARG A 60 -19.17 18.43 -12.55
CA ARG A 60 -19.32 19.58 -11.67
C ARG A 60 -18.74 19.24 -10.28
N ALA A 61 -18.29 20.25 -9.52
CA ALA A 61 -17.67 20.03 -8.22
C ALA A 61 -18.54 19.18 -7.26
N TYR A 62 -19.85 19.41 -7.25
CA TYR A 62 -20.80 18.66 -6.43
C TYR A 62 -21.10 17.23 -6.96
N ASP A 63 -20.80 16.94 -8.23
CA ASP A 63 -20.87 15.58 -8.80
C ASP A 63 -19.55 14.79 -8.58
N ASN A 64 -18.56 15.41 -7.96
CA ASN A 64 -17.27 14.81 -7.61
C ASN A 64 -17.06 14.70 -6.08
N ILE A 65 -18.13 14.84 -5.29
CA ILE A 65 -18.06 14.58 -3.84
C ILE A 65 -17.95 13.07 -3.63
N PRO A 66 -16.86 12.58 -3.01
CA PRO A 66 -16.61 11.14 -2.92
C PRO A 66 -17.77 10.40 -2.26
N ILE A 67 -18.09 9.22 -2.76
CA ILE A 67 -19.17 8.32 -2.30
C ILE A 67 -20.55 8.95 -2.43
N LEU A 68 -20.74 10.16 -1.92
CA LEU A 68 -22.06 10.83 -1.88
C LEU A 68 -22.62 11.07 -3.27
N SER A 69 -21.80 11.55 -4.21
CA SER A 69 -22.26 11.79 -5.59
C SER A 69 -22.74 10.52 -6.26
N PHE A 70 -22.03 9.40 -6.07
CA PHE A 70 -22.42 8.11 -6.60
C PHE A 70 -23.78 7.65 -6.04
N LEU A 71 -24.01 7.82 -4.73
CA LEU A 71 -25.26 7.46 -4.08
C LEU A 71 -26.43 8.35 -4.54
N ILE A 72 -26.24 9.68 -4.59
CA ILE A 72 -27.25 10.65 -5.03
C ILE A 72 -27.63 10.42 -6.50
N LEU A 73 -26.64 10.14 -7.35
CA LEU A 73 -26.82 9.85 -8.77
C LEU A 73 -27.24 8.40 -9.06
N ARG A 74 -27.38 7.57 -8.01
CA ARG A 74 -27.75 6.15 -8.11
C ARG A 74 -26.85 5.39 -9.10
N GLY A 75 -25.56 5.74 -9.13
CA GLY A 75 -24.56 5.11 -9.99
C GLY A 75 -24.66 5.47 -11.47
N HIS A 76 -25.34 6.58 -11.85
CA HIS A 76 -25.51 7.00 -13.24
C HIS A 76 -24.97 8.40 -13.48
N CYS A 77 -24.51 8.65 -14.70
CA CYS A 77 -24.10 10.00 -15.10
C CYS A 77 -25.31 10.94 -15.18
N ARG A 78 -25.19 12.13 -14.58
CA ARG A 78 -26.25 13.16 -14.62
C ARG A 78 -26.66 13.60 -16.03
N SER A 79 -25.69 13.62 -16.96
CA SER A 79 -25.89 14.17 -18.31
C SER A 79 -26.39 13.13 -19.31
N CYS A 80 -25.84 11.90 -19.31
CA CYS A 80 -26.16 10.89 -20.31
C CYS A 80 -26.86 9.65 -19.75
N GLY A 81 -27.02 9.53 -18.42
CA GLY A 81 -27.65 8.38 -17.79
C GLY A 81 -26.84 7.07 -17.82
N ASN A 82 -25.66 7.05 -18.41
CA ASN A 82 -24.82 5.85 -18.45
C ASN A 82 -24.32 5.46 -17.04
N PRO A 83 -24.17 4.14 -16.77
CA PRO A 83 -23.73 3.66 -15.48
C PRO A 83 -22.26 4.08 -15.18
N ILE A 84 -22.01 4.47 -13.94
CA ILE A 84 -20.69 4.73 -13.38
C ILE A 84 -20.17 3.45 -12.72
N SER A 85 -18.92 3.10 -12.96
CA SER A 85 -18.31 1.90 -12.36
C SER A 85 -18.36 1.95 -10.83
N ILE A 86 -18.76 0.85 -10.21
CA ILE A 86 -18.76 0.65 -8.74
C ILE A 86 -17.34 0.73 -8.14
N ARG A 87 -16.28 0.58 -8.94
CA ARG A 87 -14.90 0.75 -8.52
C ARG A 87 -14.67 2.11 -7.87
N TYR A 88 -15.26 3.20 -8.44
CA TYR A 88 -15.05 4.56 -7.92
C TYR A 88 -15.41 4.68 -6.44
N PRO A 89 -16.64 4.41 -6.01
CA PRO A 89 -16.99 4.47 -4.60
C PRO A 89 -16.29 3.40 -3.75
N ILE A 90 -15.89 2.25 -4.31
CA ILE A 90 -15.13 1.24 -3.56
C ILE A 90 -13.74 1.77 -3.19
N VAL A 91 -13.00 2.36 -4.14
CA VAL A 91 -11.66 2.94 -3.86
C VAL A 91 -11.78 4.06 -2.85
N GLU A 92 -12.78 4.94 -2.99
CA GLU A 92 -13.02 6.06 -2.08
C GLU A 92 -13.33 5.58 -0.66
N ALA A 93 -14.24 4.61 -0.52
CA ALA A 93 -14.64 4.05 0.77
C ALA A 93 -13.49 3.25 1.42
N LEU A 94 -12.77 2.44 0.64
CA LEU A 94 -11.64 1.67 1.14
C LEU A 94 -10.53 2.59 1.64
N THR A 95 -10.20 3.66 0.88
CA THR A 95 -9.20 4.63 1.30
C THR A 95 -9.63 5.35 2.56
N ALA A 96 -10.90 5.78 2.66
CA ALA A 96 -11.44 6.40 3.86
C ALA A 96 -11.35 5.48 5.08
N LEU A 97 -11.76 4.23 4.95
CA LEU A 97 -11.73 3.23 6.03
C LEU A 97 -10.31 2.94 6.50
N LEU A 98 -9.36 2.75 5.57
CA LEU A 98 -7.97 2.51 5.93
C LEU A 98 -7.31 3.73 6.56
N PHE A 99 -7.65 4.94 6.14
CA PHE A 99 -7.16 6.18 6.75
C PHE A 99 -7.68 6.34 8.19
N VAL A 100 -8.96 6.03 8.42
CA VAL A 100 -9.51 5.96 9.78
C VAL A 100 -8.79 4.90 10.61
N ALA A 101 -8.53 3.72 10.05
CA ALA A 101 -7.83 2.65 10.76
C ALA A 101 -6.39 3.05 11.12
N VAL A 102 -5.65 3.75 10.22
CA VAL A 102 -4.33 4.32 10.51
C VAL A 102 -4.45 5.34 11.65
N ALA A 103 -5.41 6.26 11.58
CA ALA A 103 -5.62 7.25 12.63
C ALA A 103 -5.98 6.62 13.99
N MET A 104 -6.74 5.54 13.98
CA MET A 104 -7.06 4.80 15.22
C MET A 104 -5.85 4.09 15.82
N ARG A 105 -4.86 3.74 15.01
CA ARG A 105 -3.60 3.13 15.46
C ARG A 105 -2.61 4.19 15.96
N ASP A 106 -2.41 5.24 15.17
CA ASP A 106 -1.31 6.19 15.33
C ASP A 106 -1.69 7.45 16.14
N GLY A 107 -3.00 7.70 16.29
CA GLY A 107 -3.47 8.98 16.82
C GLY A 107 -3.03 10.14 15.91
N LEU A 108 -2.98 11.36 16.45
CA LEU A 108 -2.36 12.50 15.79
C LEU A 108 -0.87 12.54 16.12
N SER A 109 -0.10 11.70 15.46
CA SER A 109 1.36 11.57 15.60
C SER A 109 2.06 11.96 14.31
N TYR A 110 3.38 12.09 14.37
CA TYR A 110 4.19 12.28 13.17
C TYR A 110 4.14 11.07 12.21
N ALA A 111 3.93 9.86 12.72
CA ALA A 111 3.81 8.66 11.91
C ALA A 111 2.58 8.69 11.00
N LEU A 112 1.47 9.28 11.47
CA LEU A 112 0.19 9.31 10.77
C LEU A 112 0.33 9.74 9.30
N ALA A 113 0.99 10.85 9.03
CA ALA A 113 1.10 11.38 7.66
C ALA A 113 1.87 10.42 6.73
N PHE A 114 2.93 9.79 7.24
CA PHE A 114 3.75 8.84 6.48
C PHE A 114 2.98 7.56 6.20
N ASP A 115 2.26 7.03 7.18
CA ASP A 115 1.48 5.82 7.04
C ASP A 115 0.27 6.01 6.12
N LEU A 116 -0.39 7.17 6.17
CA LEU A 116 -1.45 7.53 5.21
C LEU A 116 -0.91 7.56 3.77
N ALA A 117 0.26 8.16 3.53
CA ALA A 117 0.88 8.21 2.21
C ALA A 117 1.29 6.82 1.71
N PHE A 118 1.86 5.98 2.59
CA PHE A 118 2.23 4.61 2.27
C PHE A 118 1.01 3.76 1.89
N VAL A 119 -0.07 3.83 2.69
CA VAL A 119 -1.33 3.12 2.42
C VAL A 119 -1.95 3.60 1.10
N ALA A 120 -1.97 4.92 0.83
CA ALA A 120 -2.46 5.46 -0.43
C ALA A 120 -1.68 4.92 -1.65
N ALA A 121 -0.34 4.84 -1.55
CA ALA A 121 0.49 4.28 -2.59
C ALA A 121 0.19 2.78 -2.82
N LEU A 122 0.03 2.00 -1.75
CA LEU A 122 -0.34 0.58 -1.87
C LEU A 122 -1.73 0.39 -2.49
N ILE A 123 -2.73 1.19 -2.10
CA ILE A 123 -4.07 1.15 -2.71
C ILE A 123 -3.97 1.42 -4.22
N ALA A 124 -3.24 2.46 -4.63
CA ALA A 124 -3.05 2.75 -6.04
C ALA A 124 -2.43 1.56 -6.79
N LEU A 125 -1.34 0.99 -6.26
CA LEU A 125 -0.65 -0.15 -6.87
C LEU A 125 -1.54 -1.40 -6.94
N ILE A 126 -2.31 -1.71 -5.88
CA ILE A 126 -3.25 -2.84 -5.83
C ILE A 126 -4.29 -2.72 -6.97
N PHE A 127 -4.92 -1.56 -7.12
CA PHE A 127 -5.95 -1.39 -8.13
C PHE A 127 -5.40 -1.27 -9.56
N ILE A 128 -4.21 -0.69 -9.74
CA ILE A 128 -3.54 -0.67 -11.04
C ILE A 128 -3.15 -2.10 -11.45
N ASP A 129 -2.59 -2.89 -10.53
CA ASP A 129 -2.23 -4.28 -10.80
C ASP A 129 -3.46 -5.14 -11.11
N ALA A 130 -4.58 -4.89 -10.39
CA ALA A 130 -5.85 -5.56 -10.63
C ALA A 130 -6.43 -5.34 -12.03
N GLU A 131 -6.24 -4.15 -12.60
CA GLU A 131 -6.83 -3.77 -13.90
C GLU A 131 -5.88 -3.96 -15.07
N HIS A 132 -4.60 -3.70 -14.85
CA HIS A 132 -3.61 -3.59 -15.92
C HIS A 132 -2.47 -4.60 -15.81
N MET A 133 -2.34 -5.33 -14.68
CA MET A 133 -1.24 -6.26 -14.39
C MET A 133 0.15 -5.61 -14.52
N ILE A 134 0.24 -4.34 -14.13
CA ILE A 134 1.49 -3.56 -14.13
C ILE A 134 1.62 -2.79 -12.82
N LEU A 135 2.87 -2.53 -12.43
CA LEU A 135 3.21 -1.67 -11.29
C LEU A 135 4.07 -0.50 -11.79
N PRO A 136 3.47 0.70 -11.96
CA PRO A 136 4.13 1.81 -12.63
C PRO A 136 5.36 2.33 -11.89
N ASN A 137 6.42 2.58 -12.65
CA ASN A 137 7.68 3.14 -12.13
C ASN A 137 7.48 4.52 -11.47
N VAL A 138 6.54 5.30 -11.98
CA VAL A 138 6.22 6.64 -11.46
C VAL A 138 5.65 6.61 -10.03
N ILE A 139 5.19 5.46 -9.56
CA ILE A 139 4.76 5.27 -8.15
C ILE A 139 5.84 4.51 -7.37
N THR A 140 6.39 3.42 -7.93
CA THR A 140 7.30 2.54 -7.19
C THR A 140 8.63 3.20 -6.89
N TYR A 141 9.27 3.92 -7.82
CA TYR A 141 10.55 4.58 -7.54
C TYR A 141 10.45 5.74 -6.53
N PRO A 142 9.52 6.71 -6.70
CA PRO A 142 9.31 7.71 -5.65
C PRO A 142 8.90 7.09 -4.32
N GLY A 143 8.14 5.99 -4.35
CA GLY A 143 7.75 5.25 -3.17
C GLY A 143 8.95 4.62 -2.43
N ILE A 144 9.96 4.10 -3.13
CA ILE A 144 11.20 3.62 -2.53
C ILE A 144 11.96 4.77 -1.85
N ILE A 145 12.11 5.90 -2.55
CA ILE A 145 12.77 7.09 -2.00
C ILE A 145 12.04 7.58 -0.76
N PHE A 146 10.70 7.69 -0.84
CA PHE A 146 9.85 8.05 0.29
C PHE A 146 10.04 7.11 1.48
N ALA A 147 10.04 5.79 1.26
CA ALA A 147 10.24 4.78 2.29
C ALA A 147 11.60 4.94 3.00
N VAL A 148 12.68 5.15 2.25
CA VAL A 148 14.02 5.35 2.80
C VAL A 148 14.08 6.65 3.59
N LEU A 149 13.57 7.76 3.06
CA LEU A 149 13.55 9.05 3.76
C LEU A 149 12.72 8.99 5.05
N THR A 150 11.55 8.37 5.00
CA THR A 150 10.71 8.14 6.18
C THR A 150 11.46 7.32 7.23
N ARG A 151 12.12 6.24 6.81
CA ARG A 151 12.87 5.37 7.70
C ARG A 151 14.05 6.08 8.40
N ILE A 152 14.65 7.06 7.73
CA ILE A 152 15.71 7.89 8.33
C ILE A 152 15.13 8.92 9.30
N ALA A 153 14.04 9.60 8.92
CA ALA A 153 13.50 10.73 9.66
C ALA A 153 12.63 10.31 10.86
N LEU A 154 11.77 9.32 10.66
CA LEU A 154 10.71 8.97 11.62
C LEU A 154 11.25 8.50 12.98
N PRO A 155 12.35 7.72 13.10
CA PRO A 155 12.91 7.33 14.40
C PRO A 155 13.33 8.49 15.30
N TYR A 156 13.62 9.66 14.73
CA TYR A 156 13.91 10.87 15.51
C TYR A 156 12.63 11.53 16.04
N LEU A 157 11.48 11.28 15.42
CA LEU A 157 10.21 11.91 15.75
C LEU A 157 9.36 11.07 16.70
N VAL A 158 9.41 9.72 16.56
CA VAL A 158 8.57 8.80 17.32
C VAL A 158 9.36 7.82 18.19
N GLY A 159 10.69 7.85 18.11
CA GLY A 159 11.59 6.93 18.80
C GLY A 159 11.93 5.68 17.97
N PRO A 160 13.16 5.13 18.17
CA PRO A 160 13.61 3.94 17.45
C PRO A 160 12.89 2.66 17.89
N ASP A 161 12.30 2.63 19.08
CA ASP A 161 11.62 1.47 19.66
C ASP A 161 10.31 1.14 18.95
N GLN A 162 9.80 2.08 18.15
CA GLN A 162 8.62 1.87 17.30
C GLN A 162 8.89 1.00 16.07
N PHE A 163 10.17 0.64 15.84
CA PHE A 163 10.59 -0.15 14.69
C PHE A 163 11.12 -1.51 15.16
N ASP A 164 10.62 -2.60 14.60
CA ASP A 164 10.95 -3.97 15.00
C ASP A 164 12.44 -4.32 14.96
N ASP A 165 13.16 -3.76 13.99
CA ASP A 165 14.54 -4.12 13.68
C ASP A 165 15.57 -3.13 14.23
N LEU A 166 15.18 -1.87 14.46
CA LEU A 166 16.09 -0.81 14.88
C LEU A 166 16.72 -1.02 16.26
N PRO A 167 15.98 -1.40 17.31
CA PRO A 167 16.60 -1.64 18.63
C PRO A 167 17.70 -2.69 18.57
N GLY A 168 17.48 -3.78 17.84
CA GLY A 168 18.47 -4.84 17.65
C GLY A 168 19.69 -4.39 16.85
N LEU A 169 19.52 -3.53 15.86
CA LEU A 169 20.61 -2.95 15.06
C LEU A 169 21.41 -1.94 15.88
N LEU A 170 20.75 -1.07 16.63
CA LEU A 170 21.39 -0.10 17.52
C LEU A 170 22.23 -0.78 18.60
N ALA A 171 21.72 -1.87 19.20
CA ALA A 171 22.46 -2.66 20.18
C ALA A 171 23.76 -3.28 19.59
N ARG A 172 23.77 -3.63 18.30
CA ARG A 172 24.92 -4.19 17.58
C ARG A 172 25.89 -3.13 17.06
N MET A 173 25.42 -1.91 16.84
CA MET A 173 26.17 -0.81 16.23
C MET A 173 26.10 0.48 17.08
N PRO A 174 26.45 0.46 18.37
CA PRO A 174 26.21 1.60 19.28
C PRO A 174 27.06 2.83 18.93
N GLN A 175 28.12 2.67 18.14
CA GLN A 175 29.01 3.76 17.70
C GLN A 175 28.47 4.54 16.50
N LEU A 176 27.43 4.01 15.81
CA LEU A 176 26.89 4.67 14.64
C LEU A 176 25.73 5.61 15.01
N PRO A 177 25.59 6.76 14.33
CA PRO A 177 24.47 7.66 14.54
C PRO A 177 23.16 7.02 14.06
N LEU A 178 22.04 7.40 14.70
CA LEU A 178 20.71 6.81 14.45
C LEU A 178 20.32 6.81 12.96
N TRP A 179 20.60 7.89 12.22
CA TRP A 179 20.27 7.95 10.78
C TRP A 179 20.96 6.87 9.95
N SER A 180 22.23 6.55 10.26
CA SER A 180 22.97 5.53 9.52
C SER A 180 22.50 4.12 9.86
N VAL A 181 22.17 3.84 11.12
CA VAL A 181 21.56 2.57 11.52
C VAL A 181 20.18 2.41 10.89
N SER A 182 19.38 3.49 10.84
CA SER A 182 18.08 3.52 10.17
C SER A 182 18.18 3.27 8.66
N LEU A 183 19.18 3.88 8.01
CA LEU A 183 19.47 3.64 6.59
C LEU A 183 19.86 2.18 6.32
N ILE A 184 20.72 1.61 7.19
CA ILE A 184 21.09 0.19 7.12
C ILE A 184 19.84 -0.69 7.28
N GLY A 185 18.97 -0.39 8.25
CA GLY A 185 17.71 -1.09 8.44
C GLY A 185 16.79 -1.03 7.20
N ALA A 186 16.66 0.16 6.60
CA ALA A 186 15.92 0.33 5.35
C ALA A 186 16.53 -0.48 4.20
N ALA A 187 17.86 -0.45 4.06
CA ALA A 187 18.56 -1.21 3.01
C ALA A 187 18.39 -2.73 3.20
N ILE A 188 18.53 -3.23 4.43
CA ILE A 188 18.29 -4.65 4.75
C ILE A 188 16.84 -5.01 4.43
N GLY A 189 15.87 -4.20 4.86
CA GLY A 189 14.46 -4.42 4.58
C GLY A 189 14.15 -4.46 3.07
N ALA A 190 14.70 -3.50 2.31
CA ALA A 190 14.57 -3.45 0.86
C ALA A 190 15.18 -4.70 0.19
N LEU A 191 16.40 -5.09 0.58
CA LEU A 191 17.09 -6.26 0.03
C LEU A 191 16.38 -7.56 0.39
N VAL A 192 15.88 -7.69 1.61
CA VAL A 192 15.11 -8.87 2.01
C VAL A 192 13.77 -8.92 1.30
N GLY A 193 13.07 -7.80 1.16
CA GLY A 193 11.81 -7.73 0.44
C GLY A 193 11.98 -7.90 -1.08
N GLY A 194 12.48 -6.86 -1.74
CA GLY A 194 12.62 -6.84 -3.20
C GLY A 194 13.75 -7.73 -3.73
N GLY A 195 14.91 -7.76 -3.01
CA GLY A 195 16.06 -8.54 -3.44
C GLY A 195 15.81 -10.05 -3.41
N SER A 196 15.06 -10.57 -2.42
CA SER A 196 14.69 -11.99 -2.39
C SER A 196 13.80 -12.39 -3.55
N LEU A 197 12.81 -11.56 -3.90
CA LEU A 197 11.95 -11.80 -5.05
C LEU A 197 12.74 -11.70 -6.36
N TRP A 198 13.62 -10.69 -6.48
CA TRP A 198 14.50 -10.57 -7.65
C TRP A 198 15.39 -11.80 -7.81
N LEU A 199 16.03 -12.26 -6.73
CA LEU A 199 16.90 -13.43 -6.76
C LEU A 199 16.12 -14.69 -7.16
N MET A 200 14.92 -14.87 -6.60
CA MET A 200 14.05 -16.01 -6.95
C MET A 200 13.66 -15.98 -8.43
N GLY A 201 13.24 -14.80 -8.95
CA GLY A 201 12.92 -14.60 -10.37
C GLY A 201 14.11 -14.91 -11.27
N PHE A 202 15.29 -14.35 -10.95
CA PHE A 202 16.53 -14.56 -11.69
C PHE A 202 16.96 -16.06 -11.72
N LEU A 203 16.90 -16.74 -10.59
CA LEU A 203 17.23 -18.16 -10.52
C LEU A 203 16.26 -19.01 -11.34
N TRP A 204 14.97 -18.70 -11.28
CA TRP A 204 13.95 -19.42 -12.05
C TRP A 204 14.15 -19.23 -13.55
N GLU A 205 14.35 -17.99 -14.00
CA GLU A 205 14.61 -17.66 -15.41
C GLU A 205 15.86 -18.41 -15.93
N LYS A 206 16.94 -18.42 -15.13
CA LYS A 206 18.16 -19.15 -15.47
C LYS A 206 17.98 -20.67 -15.55
N LEU A 207 17.11 -21.25 -14.72
CA LEU A 207 16.87 -22.69 -14.65
C LEU A 207 15.83 -23.17 -15.67
N ARG A 208 14.82 -22.34 -15.98
CA ARG A 208 13.66 -22.74 -16.79
C ARG A 208 13.56 -21.97 -18.11
N GLY A 209 14.31 -20.90 -18.31
CA GLY A 209 14.26 -20.07 -19.53
C GLY A 209 12.96 -19.28 -19.70
N VAL A 210 12.18 -19.14 -18.62
CA VAL A 210 10.89 -18.42 -18.64
C VAL A 210 10.87 -17.41 -17.50
N GLU A 211 10.46 -16.18 -17.77
CA GLU A 211 10.26 -15.15 -16.74
C GLU A 211 9.20 -15.64 -15.74
N ALA A 212 9.58 -15.67 -14.45
CA ALA A 212 8.71 -16.16 -13.38
C ALA A 212 7.96 -15.05 -12.67
N MET A 213 8.47 -13.81 -12.67
CA MET A 213 7.97 -12.72 -11.85
C MET A 213 8.18 -11.36 -12.51
N GLY A 214 7.18 -10.50 -12.41
CA GLY A 214 7.26 -9.13 -12.89
C GLY A 214 8.25 -8.29 -12.08
N LEU A 215 9.12 -7.53 -12.76
CA LEU A 215 10.01 -6.56 -12.11
C LEU A 215 9.23 -5.50 -11.30
N GLY A 216 7.94 -5.31 -11.58
CA GLY A 216 7.06 -4.44 -10.82
C GLY A 216 6.89 -4.88 -9.37
N ASP A 217 6.62 -6.18 -9.15
CA ASP A 217 6.47 -6.79 -7.82
C ASP A 217 7.76 -6.64 -7.00
N VAL A 218 8.90 -6.84 -7.64
CA VAL A 218 10.23 -6.64 -7.04
C VAL A 218 10.38 -5.20 -6.54
N LYS A 219 10.08 -4.19 -7.38
CA LYS A 219 10.18 -2.77 -7.02
C LYS A 219 9.21 -2.39 -5.90
N MET A 220 7.99 -2.88 -5.96
CA MET A 220 7.01 -2.68 -4.89
C MET A 220 7.53 -3.27 -3.58
N MET A 221 8.14 -4.46 -3.59
CA MET A 221 8.69 -5.07 -2.38
C MET A 221 9.98 -4.41 -1.89
N PHE A 222 10.76 -3.73 -2.75
CA PHE A 222 11.82 -2.82 -2.30
C PHE A 222 11.22 -1.66 -1.48
N MET A 223 10.14 -1.06 -1.94
CA MET A 223 9.42 0.01 -1.22
C MET A 223 8.86 -0.49 0.12
N VAL A 224 8.12 -1.60 0.09
CA VAL A 224 7.49 -2.19 1.29
C VAL A 224 8.55 -2.60 2.31
N GLY A 225 9.62 -3.26 1.86
CA GLY A 225 10.70 -3.70 2.73
C GLY A 225 11.49 -2.55 3.35
N ALA A 226 11.79 -1.49 2.56
CA ALA A 226 12.43 -0.29 3.07
C ALA A 226 11.58 0.40 4.15
N TYR A 227 10.25 0.43 3.96
CA TYR A 227 9.32 1.09 4.87
C TYR A 227 9.09 0.29 6.15
N LEU A 228 8.67 -0.96 6.01
CA LEU A 228 8.27 -1.83 7.13
C LEU A 228 9.45 -2.50 7.86
N GLY A 229 10.62 -2.59 7.22
CA GLY A 229 11.75 -3.36 7.73
C GLY A 229 11.71 -4.85 7.32
N TRP A 230 12.82 -5.55 7.53
CA TRP A 230 13.02 -6.88 6.98
C TRP A 230 12.06 -7.96 7.53
N ARG A 231 11.71 -7.91 8.83
CA ARG A 231 10.80 -8.90 9.45
C ARG A 231 9.43 -8.85 8.83
N LEU A 232 8.88 -7.63 8.72
CA LEU A 232 7.56 -7.41 8.14
C LEU A 232 7.57 -7.61 6.61
N ALA A 233 8.69 -7.37 5.93
CA ALA A 233 8.84 -7.69 4.51
C ALA A 233 8.73 -9.19 4.25
N VAL A 234 9.39 -10.02 5.07
CA VAL A 234 9.25 -11.50 4.99
C VAL A 234 7.80 -11.93 5.23
N LEU A 235 7.17 -11.35 6.25
CA LEU A 235 5.77 -11.64 6.57
C LEU A 235 4.83 -11.21 5.42
N THR A 236 5.09 -10.06 4.79
CA THR A 236 4.35 -9.58 3.62
C THR A 236 4.44 -10.58 2.45
N ILE A 237 5.65 -11.06 2.13
CA ILE A 237 5.85 -12.07 1.08
C ILE A 237 5.10 -13.35 1.44
N PHE A 238 5.22 -13.82 2.68
CA PHE A 238 4.50 -15.00 3.14
C PHE A 238 2.98 -14.88 2.94
N PHE A 239 2.38 -13.77 3.39
CA PHE A 239 0.95 -13.49 3.19
C PHE A 239 0.58 -13.37 1.72
N GLY A 240 1.40 -12.68 0.92
CA GLY A 240 1.18 -12.54 -0.51
C GLY A 240 1.17 -13.88 -1.24
N VAL A 241 2.16 -14.73 -0.97
CA VAL A 241 2.24 -16.09 -1.54
C VAL A 241 1.08 -16.97 -1.07
N PHE A 242 0.77 -16.92 0.23
CA PHE A 242 -0.30 -17.72 0.81
C PHE A 242 -1.66 -17.35 0.21
N THR A 243 -2.03 -16.06 0.25
CA THR A 243 -3.32 -15.59 -0.29
C THR A 243 -3.40 -15.72 -1.81
N GLY A 244 -2.31 -15.46 -2.53
CA GLY A 244 -2.21 -15.65 -3.97
C GLY A 244 -2.38 -17.12 -4.38
N SER A 245 -1.78 -18.04 -3.62
CA SER A 245 -1.93 -19.49 -3.87
C SER A 245 -3.37 -19.94 -3.68
N PHE A 246 -4.06 -19.48 -2.62
CA PHE A 246 -5.48 -19.78 -2.42
C PHE A 246 -6.35 -19.24 -3.54
N ALA A 247 -6.11 -17.99 -3.96
CA ALA A 247 -6.83 -17.39 -5.07
C ALA A 247 -6.60 -18.17 -6.37
N GLY A 248 -5.36 -18.57 -6.66
CA GLY A 248 -5.00 -19.36 -7.83
C GLY A 248 -5.70 -20.72 -7.84
N ILE A 249 -5.69 -21.44 -6.71
CA ILE A 249 -6.38 -22.74 -6.57
C ILE A 249 -7.89 -22.57 -6.76
N ALA A 250 -8.50 -21.57 -6.14
CA ALA A 250 -9.93 -21.29 -6.26
C ALA A 250 -10.33 -20.97 -7.71
N MET A 251 -9.50 -20.22 -8.44
CA MET A 251 -9.74 -19.90 -9.84
C MET A 251 -9.59 -21.13 -10.75
N MET A 252 -8.58 -21.98 -10.51
CA MET A 252 -8.41 -23.25 -11.23
C MET A 252 -9.57 -24.21 -11.01
N ALA A 253 -10.11 -24.28 -9.79
CA ALA A 253 -11.27 -25.10 -9.47
C ALA A 253 -12.54 -24.67 -10.22
N LYS A 254 -12.69 -23.34 -10.46
CA LYS A 254 -13.88 -22.80 -11.17
C LYS A 254 -13.79 -22.89 -12.70
N ARG A 255 -12.61 -22.79 -13.31
CA ARG A 255 -12.42 -22.62 -14.76
C ARG A 255 -11.79 -23.81 -15.48
N GLY A 256 -11.44 -24.88 -14.74
CA GLY A 256 -10.80 -26.08 -15.33
C GLY A 256 -9.29 -25.90 -15.56
N ARG A 257 -8.61 -27.05 -15.74
CA ARG A 257 -7.16 -27.25 -15.63
C ARG A 257 -6.28 -26.64 -16.76
N ASN A 258 -6.88 -26.07 -17.80
CA ASN A 258 -6.15 -25.74 -19.04
C ASN A 258 -5.85 -24.26 -19.28
N MET A 259 -5.96 -23.38 -18.28
CA MET A 259 -5.62 -21.97 -18.47
C MET A 259 -4.37 -21.57 -17.69
N GLN A 260 -3.31 -21.24 -18.40
CA GLN A 260 -2.18 -20.45 -17.89
C GLN A 260 -2.74 -19.07 -17.53
N MET A 261 -3.15 -18.90 -16.28
CA MET A 261 -3.75 -17.68 -15.79
C MET A 261 -2.65 -16.83 -15.18
N MET A 262 -2.36 -15.70 -15.80
CA MET A 262 -1.57 -14.66 -15.15
C MET A 262 -2.39 -14.12 -13.98
N LEU A 263 -1.90 -14.30 -12.75
CA LEU A 263 -2.47 -13.71 -11.54
C LEU A 263 -1.70 -12.42 -11.24
N PRO A 264 -2.39 -11.29 -11.05
CA PRO A 264 -1.74 -10.07 -10.62
C PRO A 264 -1.23 -10.25 -9.18
N PHE A 265 0.07 -10.57 -9.04
CA PHE A 265 0.66 -10.92 -7.75
C PHE A 265 0.84 -9.71 -6.84
N GLY A 266 1.01 -8.51 -7.44
CA GLY A 266 1.11 -7.26 -6.70
C GLY A 266 -0.11 -6.95 -5.81
N ILE A 267 -1.32 -7.41 -6.19
CA ILE A 267 -2.51 -7.29 -5.33
C ILE A 267 -2.28 -7.96 -3.98
N PHE A 268 -1.82 -9.21 -4.00
CA PHE A 268 -1.64 -10.01 -2.79
C PHE A 268 -0.50 -9.48 -1.93
N LEU A 269 0.58 -9.01 -2.56
CA LEU A 269 1.69 -8.34 -1.87
C LEU A 269 1.24 -7.02 -1.24
N GLY A 270 0.44 -6.22 -1.96
CA GLY A 270 -0.08 -4.95 -1.45
C GLY A 270 -1.02 -5.14 -0.24
N ILE A 271 -1.94 -6.11 -0.33
CA ILE A 271 -2.81 -6.50 0.79
C ILE A 271 -1.97 -7.00 1.96
N GLY A 272 -0.95 -7.84 1.70
CA GLY A 272 0.00 -8.31 2.70
C GLY A 272 0.75 -7.16 3.38
N GLY A 273 1.19 -6.15 2.61
CA GLY A 273 1.86 -4.95 3.14
C GLY A 273 0.95 -4.13 4.05
N ILE A 274 -0.31 -3.91 3.64
CA ILE A 274 -1.31 -3.24 4.49
C ILE A 274 -1.58 -4.08 5.76
N PHE A 275 -1.77 -5.38 5.62
CA PHE A 275 -1.95 -6.28 6.77
C PHE A 275 -0.76 -6.19 7.74
N CYS A 276 0.47 -6.24 7.23
CA CYS A 276 1.68 -6.16 8.05
C CYS A 276 1.83 -4.81 8.74
N LEU A 277 1.41 -3.72 8.11
CA LEU A 277 1.39 -2.40 8.72
C LEU A 277 0.52 -2.37 9.99
N PHE A 278 -0.64 -3.03 9.99
CA PHE A 278 -1.58 -3.03 11.11
C PHE A 278 -1.36 -4.13 12.15
N LEU A 279 -1.02 -5.32 11.69
CA LEU A 279 -1.05 -6.52 12.53
C LEU A 279 0.29 -7.26 12.56
N GLY A 280 1.27 -6.86 11.72
CA GLY A 280 2.51 -7.61 11.56
C GLY A 280 3.31 -7.76 12.84
N HIS A 281 3.43 -6.70 13.66
CA HIS A 281 4.09 -6.75 14.97
C HIS A 281 3.46 -7.79 15.90
N ARG A 282 2.12 -7.79 16.00
CA ARG A 282 1.40 -8.74 16.85
C ARG A 282 1.62 -10.18 16.41
N VAL A 283 1.66 -10.42 15.10
CA VAL A 283 1.91 -11.75 14.55
C VAL A 283 3.32 -12.21 14.88
N ILE A 284 4.32 -11.33 14.75
CA ILE A 284 5.72 -11.65 15.09
C ILE A 284 5.88 -11.89 16.59
N GLU A 285 5.32 -11.04 17.45
CA GLU A 285 5.36 -11.21 18.91
C GLU A 285 4.67 -12.50 19.35
N TRP A 286 3.49 -12.78 18.79
CA TRP A 286 2.77 -14.02 19.07
C TRP A 286 3.62 -15.24 18.67
N TYR A 287 4.21 -15.24 17.48
CA TYR A 287 5.07 -16.32 17.04
C TYR A 287 6.28 -16.49 17.95
N ALA A 288 6.97 -15.38 18.29
CA ALA A 288 8.14 -15.40 19.17
C ALA A 288 7.81 -15.87 20.59
N SER A 289 6.58 -15.68 21.07
CA SER A 289 6.13 -16.12 22.39
C SER A 289 5.86 -17.63 22.48
N GLN A 290 5.87 -18.36 21.36
CA GLN A 290 5.70 -19.81 21.34
C GLN A 290 7.02 -20.58 21.54
N PHE A 291 8.14 -19.89 21.45
CA PHE A 291 9.50 -20.44 21.59
C PHE A 291 10.28 -19.71 22.68
#